data_abe06d3ea2b483df3d36ea692f0fee17
#
_entry.id   abe06d3ea2b483df3d36ea692f0fee17
#
_cell.length_a   1.000
_cell.length_b   1.000
_cell.length_c   1.000
_cell.angle_alpha   90.00
_cell.angle_beta   90.00
_cell.angle_gamma   90.00
#
_symmetry.space_group_name_H-M   'P 1'
#
loop_
_entity.id
_entity.type
_entity.pdbx_description
1 polymer ?
#
loop_
_entity_poly.entity_id
_entity_poly.type
_entity_poly.pdbx_seq_one_letter_code
_entity_poly.pdbx_strand_id
1 'polypeptide(L)'
;MIEESGARSRVFDFANIQDPKGKRVVIDEGLQRWFASAFAERTSPRSGVKRVRGAESLYSVLSWLARYFSVQSPTVRGPGDVTEAHVLELWTHTEGRNAASQCTHLHRLRQLWRDDEKLSKEVRDALYRERMPEVTELSDVPEYDDDAMQRIMVALRHDVRVARDRIRAGQDLLVRYRAGQVGSGHPDHQLGMLLDVFERTGDLPRAPAGNMVRVVWKLGGSQLITRRLCLSSRELTAFCLLLTALTAENFGTVADWPAAHYRPDGGVEGVPQIALIEASKPRRGPERENMVTPVEDVPEELADLLVADDPEPRLFRSPLRVYQLLLDLTQLARRHGGHSSAFAGFRTQTSGAKRWTRGAEVRNIARWSVQHGFPTKEPTKDGVEPVEARRLRQTGIERKRRPVAHSRFTMNDRYLARSKDVATQSRVVVADALRSQVAAARKRRSIAVLPSALVARAASDLEGAARDAGLDPTVLQRLVSGEQDTVLAGCTDHLNSPGAPPGEPCAESFLACLGCENARALPHQLPLQIAALDQMSILKVHTDVATWNARHAVHQERLEDLVGQYHQSEQDQARRRLTGRQSKMINDLMAGRMDLR
;
A
#
# COMPACT_ATOMS: atom_id res chain seq x y z
N MET A 1 7.73 24.99 9.10
CA MET A 1 7.83 23.51 9.18
C MET A 1 8.23 22.94 7.82
N ILE A 2 9.19 22.05 7.83
CA ILE A 2 9.61 21.26 6.64
C ILE A 2 9.35 19.80 7.01
N GLU A 3 8.72 19.02 6.12
CA GLU A 3 8.56 17.59 6.34
C GLU A 3 9.92 16.87 6.29
N GLU A 4 10.10 15.79 7.05
CA GLU A 4 11.35 15.00 7.06
C GLU A 4 11.75 14.54 5.65
N SER A 5 10.77 14.27 4.80
CA SER A 5 11.01 13.94 3.38
C SER A 5 11.52 15.11 2.53
N GLY A 6 11.63 16.32 3.08
CA GLY A 6 11.92 17.55 2.34
C GLY A 6 10.85 17.98 1.33
N ALA A 7 9.80 17.22 1.25
CA ALA A 7 8.84 17.24 0.17
C ALA A 7 7.82 18.36 0.24
N ARG A 8 7.50 18.83 1.43
CA ARG A 8 6.61 19.96 1.68
C ARG A 8 7.19 20.83 2.75
N SER A 9 7.11 22.15 2.54
CA SER A 9 7.41 23.14 3.56
C SER A 9 6.29 24.17 3.64
N ARG A 10 6.02 24.68 4.83
CA ARG A 10 5.07 25.76 5.06
C ARG A 10 5.52 26.64 6.21
N VAL A 11 5.38 27.94 6.02
CA VAL A 11 5.54 28.95 7.07
C VAL A 11 4.18 29.16 7.73
N PHE A 12 4.15 29.17 9.04
CA PHE A 12 2.98 29.46 9.85
C PHE A 12 3.22 30.78 10.59
N ASP A 13 2.39 31.77 10.32
CA ASP A 13 2.54 33.13 10.84
C ASP A 13 1.50 33.41 11.91
N PHE A 14 1.94 33.51 13.15
CA PHE A 14 1.08 33.78 14.32
C PHE A 14 0.81 35.28 14.53
N ALA A 15 1.58 36.15 13.85
CA ALA A 15 1.33 37.59 13.86
C ALA A 15 0.24 38.02 12.86
N ASN A 16 -0.07 37.15 11.87
CA ASN A 16 -1.01 37.44 10.81
C ASN A 16 -2.10 36.36 10.69
N ILE A 17 -2.69 35.97 11.81
CA ILE A 17 -3.83 35.06 11.84
C ILE A 17 -5.02 35.79 11.22
N GLN A 18 -5.78 35.09 10.34
CA GLN A 18 -6.96 35.63 9.67
C GLN A 18 -8.22 34.90 10.12
N ASP A 19 -9.35 35.63 10.12
CA ASP A 19 -10.67 35.05 10.28
C ASP A 19 -11.13 34.35 8.98
N PRO A 20 -12.28 33.64 8.96
CA PRO A 20 -12.82 33.02 7.75
C PRO A 20 -13.14 33.98 6.61
N LYS A 21 -13.30 35.28 6.91
CA LYS A 21 -13.54 36.35 5.92
C LYS A 21 -12.24 37.00 5.43
N GLY A 22 -11.08 36.54 5.91
CA GLY A 22 -9.76 37.05 5.53
C GLY A 22 -9.33 38.31 6.31
N LYS A 23 -10.08 38.74 7.31
CA LYS A 23 -9.71 39.88 8.18
C LYS A 23 -8.67 39.41 9.21
N ARG A 24 -7.65 40.23 9.40
CA ARG A 24 -6.60 39.97 10.42
C ARG A 24 -7.20 39.99 11.83
N VAL A 25 -6.89 38.96 12.61
CA VAL A 25 -7.22 38.87 14.04
C VAL A 25 -6.08 39.48 14.85
N VAL A 26 -6.37 40.50 15.62
CA VAL A 26 -5.37 41.15 16.48
C VAL A 26 -5.38 40.45 17.82
N ILE A 27 -4.25 39.89 18.21
CA ILE A 27 -4.00 39.29 19.53
C ILE A 27 -2.71 39.85 20.14
N ASP A 28 -2.59 39.77 21.44
CA ASP A 28 -1.43 40.24 22.19
C ASP A 28 -0.15 39.48 21.75
N GLU A 29 0.99 40.16 21.82
CA GLU A 29 2.29 39.57 21.43
C GLU A 29 2.68 38.39 22.34
N GLY A 30 2.33 38.45 23.63
CA GLY A 30 2.54 37.33 24.56
C GLY A 30 1.77 36.08 24.14
N LEU A 31 0.52 36.27 23.70
CA LEU A 31 -0.32 35.19 23.18
C LEU A 31 0.24 34.60 21.87
N GLN A 32 0.73 35.49 20.97
CA GLN A 32 1.38 35.06 19.74
C GLN A 32 2.61 34.17 20.01
N ARG A 33 3.47 34.61 20.91
CA ARG A 33 4.69 33.87 21.31
C ARG A 33 4.35 32.54 21.96
N TRP A 34 3.33 32.50 22.82
CA TRP A 34 2.89 31.26 23.44
C TRP A 34 2.39 30.25 22.39
N PHE A 35 1.52 30.67 21.49
CA PHE A 35 1.02 29.81 20.41
C PHE A 35 2.15 29.31 19.50
N ALA A 36 3.09 30.16 19.12
CA ALA A 36 4.24 29.79 18.32
C ALA A 36 5.13 28.75 19.04
N SER A 37 5.34 28.91 20.35
CA SER A 37 6.11 27.97 21.18
C SER A 37 5.42 26.60 21.26
N ALA A 38 4.13 26.56 21.59
CA ALA A 38 3.35 25.32 21.68
C ALA A 38 3.26 24.61 20.31
N PHE A 39 3.14 25.38 19.24
CA PHE A 39 3.16 24.83 17.88
C PHE A 39 4.53 24.25 17.51
N ALA A 40 5.63 24.96 17.80
CA ALA A 40 6.99 24.52 17.51
C ALA A 40 7.33 23.23 18.25
N GLU A 41 6.96 23.14 19.52
CA GLU A 41 7.14 21.94 20.33
C GLU A 41 6.44 20.73 19.71
N ARG A 42 5.14 20.88 19.33
CA ARG A 42 4.33 19.81 18.74
C ARG A 42 4.69 19.47 17.29
N THR A 43 5.39 20.34 16.58
CA THR A 43 5.89 20.12 15.22
C THR A 43 7.39 19.85 15.18
N SER A 44 8.03 19.69 16.32
CA SER A 44 9.44 19.32 16.44
C SER A 44 9.69 17.91 15.88
N PRO A 45 10.91 17.56 15.47
CA PRO A 45 11.24 16.21 14.98
C PRO A 45 10.94 15.08 15.97
N ARG A 46 10.96 15.39 17.28
CA ARG A 46 10.65 14.44 18.37
C ARG A 46 9.16 14.28 18.65
N SER A 47 8.30 15.11 18.04
CA SER A 47 6.87 15.10 18.29
C SER A 47 6.11 14.20 17.31
N GLY A 48 4.81 13.96 17.57
CA GLY A 48 3.94 13.15 16.71
C GLY A 48 3.44 13.85 15.45
N VAL A 49 3.67 15.18 15.27
CA VAL A 49 3.18 15.92 14.09
C VAL A 49 4.31 16.11 13.09
N LYS A 50 4.50 15.13 12.22
CA LYS A 50 5.59 15.09 11.24
C LYS A 50 5.22 15.60 9.83
N ARG A 51 3.94 15.80 9.54
CA ARG A 51 3.45 16.23 8.21
C ARG A 51 2.90 17.65 8.25
N VAL A 52 3.14 18.43 7.21
CA VAL A 52 2.58 19.78 7.01
C VAL A 52 1.06 19.79 7.19
N ARG A 53 0.34 18.80 6.69
CA ARG A 53 -1.12 18.71 6.88
C ARG A 53 -1.54 18.53 8.34
N GLY A 54 -0.76 17.81 9.16
CA GLY A 54 -0.98 17.71 10.59
C GLY A 54 -0.74 19.05 11.30
N ALA A 55 0.30 19.77 10.89
CA ALA A 55 0.61 21.10 11.36
C ALA A 55 -0.45 22.13 10.93
N GLU A 56 -0.98 22.06 9.73
CA GLU A 56 -2.12 22.88 9.28
C GLU A 56 -3.35 22.69 10.18
N SER A 57 -3.66 21.44 10.53
CA SER A 57 -4.76 21.14 11.46
C SER A 57 -4.51 21.73 12.84
N LEU A 58 -3.27 21.66 13.34
CA LEU A 58 -2.89 22.25 14.61
C LEU A 58 -2.96 23.79 14.59
N TYR A 59 -2.45 24.39 13.50
CA TYR A 59 -2.53 25.84 13.29
C TYR A 59 -3.99 26.34 13.20
N SER A 60 -4.88 25.53 12.60
CA SER A 60 -6.31 25.84 12.55
C SER A 60 -6.94 25.94 13.96
N VAL A 61 -6.52 25.08 14.88
CA VAL A 61 -6.98 25.13 16.27
C VAL A 61 -6.44 26.38 16.99
N LEU A 62 -5.16 26.68 16.82
CA LEU A 62 -4.56 27.89 17.39
C LEU A 62 -5.18 29.17 16.79
N SER A 63 -5.51 29.16 15.52
CA SER A 63 -6.23 30.27 14.89
C SER A 63 -7.67 30.41 15.43
N TRP A 64 -8.32 29.31 15.75
CA TRP A 64 -9.63 29.35 16.43
C TRP A 64 -9.51 29.93 17.83
N LEU A 65 -8.52 29.50 18.63
CA LEU A 65 -8.25 30.07 19.94
C LEU A 65 -7.91 31.57 19.87
N ALA A 66 -7.12 31.98 18.88
CA ALA A 66 -6.81 33.40 18.68
C ALA A 66 -8.07 34.24 18.48
N ARG A 67 -9.02 33.75 17.65
CA ARG A 67 -10.31 34.43 17.45
C ARG A 67 -11.12 34.48 18.76
N TYR A 68 -11.18 33.37 19.47
CA TYR A 68 -11.89 33.28 20.73
C TYR A 68 -11.31 34.29 21.78
N PHE A 69 -10.00 34.28 21.96
CA PHE A 69 -9.36 35.18 22.93
C PHE A 69 -9.33 36.65 22.53
N SER A 70 -9.40 36.95 21.21
CA SER A 70 -9.42 38.32 20.72
C SER A 70 -10.67 39.15 21.13
N VAL A 71 -11.73 38.45 21.54
CA VAL A 71 -13.01 39.07 21.95
C VAL A 71 -13.27 38.96 23.47
N GLN A 72 -12.37 38.32 24.22
CA GLN A 72 -12.53 38.16 25.66
C GLN A 72 -12.26 39.46 26.43
N SER A 73 -12.97 39.65 27.55
CA SER A 73 -12.78 40.76 28.46
C SER A 73 -12.75 40.23 29.92
N PRO A 74 -11.64 40.41 30.64
CA PRO A 74 -10.41 41.12 30.25
C PRO A 74 -9.62 40.41 29.12
N THR A 75 -8.79 41.17 28.40
CA THR A 75 -7.98 40.67 27.30
C THR A 75 -6.98 39.63 27.77
N VAL A 76 -6.99 38.46 27.15
CA VAL A 76 -6.01 37.39 27.37
C VAL A 76 -4.70 37.73 26.65
N ARG A 77 -3.63 37.98 27.41
CA ARG A 77 -2.31 38.36 26.89
C ARG A 77 -1.33 37.21 26.83
N GLY A 78 -1.58 36.14 27.59
CA GLY A 78 -0.71 34.99 27.64
C GLY A 78 -1.33 33.82 28.40
N PRO A 79 -0.57 32.73 28.60
CA PRO A 79 -1.09 31.52 29.26
C PRO A 79 -1.55 31.76 30.70
N GLY A 80 -0.94 32.74 31.45
CA GLY A 80 -1.32 33.07 32.82
C GLY A 80 -2.69 33.72 32.96
N ASP A 81 -3.25 34.27 31.87
CA ASP A 81 -4.57 34.90 31.88
C ASP A 81 -5.70 33.92 31.52
N VAL A 82 -5.33 32.71 31.13
CA VAL A 82 -6.31 31.65 30.79
C VAL A 82 -6.89 31.09 32.10
N THR A 83 -8.20 31.06 32.18
CA THR A 83 -8.93 30.58 33.35
C THR A 83 -9.70 29.29 33.05
N GLU A 84 -10.16 28.62 34.12
CA GLU A 84 -11.06 27.46 33.99
C GLU A 84 -12.34 27.84 33.24
N ALA A 85 -12.90 29.04 33.47
CA ALA A 85 -14.08 29.51 32.76
C ALA A 85 -13.88 29.57 31.24
N HIS A 86 -12.71 30.02 30.78
CA HIS A 86 -12.38 30.01 29.36
C HIS A 86 -12.38 28.58 28.77
N VAL A 87 -11.87 27.59 29.53
CA VAL A 87 -11.88 26.20 29.09
C VAL A 87 -13.31 25.67 28.96
N LEU A 88 -14.15 25.88 29.98
CA LEU A 88 -15.54 25.44 29.98
C LEU A 88 -16.35 26.11 28.85
N GLU A 89 -16.12 27.39 28.58
CA GLU A 89 -16.75 28.09 27.46
C GLU A 89 -16.34 27.55 26.11
N LEU A 90 -15.06 27.16 25.91
CA LEU A 90 -14.57 26.55 24.69
C LEU A 90 -15.27 25.23 24.37
N TRP A 91 -15.80 24.50 25.38
CA TRP A 91 -16.59 23.27 25.14
C TRP A 91 -17.95 23.56 24.50
N THR A 92 -18.53 24.70 24.78
CA THR A 92 -19.82 25.11 24.23
C THR A 92 -19.69 25.96 22.97
N HIS A 93 -18.50 26.53 22.74
CA HIS A 93 -18.23 27.41 21.60
C HIS A 93 -18.09 26.65 20.29
N THR A 94 -19.16 26.63 19.50
CA THR A 94 -19.24 25.84 18.28
C THR A 94 -18.78 26.56 17.01
N GLU A 95 -18.84 27.91 16.98
CA GLU A 95 -18.56 28.73 15.77
C GLU A 95 -19.19 28.15 14.47
N GLY A 96 -20.40 27.60 14.53
CA GLY A 96 -21.06 26.96 13.39
C GLY A 96 -20.44 25.64 12.94
N ARG A 97 -19.60 25.01 13.73
CA ARG A 97 -19.02 23.69 13.47
C ARG A 97 -20.01 22.57 13.78
N ASN A 98 -19.87 21.47 13.02
CA ASN A 98 -20.53 20.24 13.42
C ASN A 98 -19.79 19.55 14.58
N ALA A 99 -20.46 18.65 15.29
CA ALA A 99 -19.91 17.94 16.46
C ALA A 99 -18.56 17.25 16.19
N ALA A 100 -18.34 16.69 15.01
CA ALA A 100 -17.08 16.02 14.65
C ALA A 100 -15.91 17.02 14.54
N SER A 101 -16.14 18.21 13.97
CA SER A 101 -15.14 19.27 13.91
C SER A 101 -14.83 19.83 15.28
N GLN A 102 -15.84 20.03 16.12
CA GLN A 102 -15.69 20.46 17.49
C GLN A 102 -14.85 19.45 18.30
N CYS A 103 -15.20 18.18 18.24
CA CYS A 103 -14.47 17.08 18.87
C CYS A 103 -13.00 17.08 18.46
N THR A 104 -12.72 17.28 17.18
CA THR A 104 -11.35 17.36 16.65
C THR A 104 -10.59 18.54 17.26
N HIS A 105 -11.22 19.71 17.38
CA HIS A 105 -10.60 20.90 17.97
C HIS A 105 -10.30 20.70 19.45
N LEU A 106 -11.25 20.20 20.22
CA LEU A 106 -11.08 19.92 21.65
C LEU A 106 -10.01 18.85 21.90
N HIS A 107 -9.97 17.81 21.08
CA HIS A 107 -8.91 16.80 21.18
C HIS A 107 -7.52 17.40 20.92
N ARG A 108 -7.40 18.29 19.92
CA ARG A 108 -6.14 19.01 19.65
C ARG A 108 -5.78 19.99 20.75
N LEU A 109 -6.77 20.65 21.34
CA LEU A 109 -6.57 21.51 22.49
C LEU A 109 -6.00 20.74 23.69
N ARG A 110 -6.56 19.57 24.01
CA ARG A 110 -5.99 18.67 25.02
C ARG A 110 -4.54 18.29 24.70
N GLN A 111 -4.23 18.00 23.45
CA GLN A 111 -2.86 17.69 23.04
C GLN A 111 -1.88 18.87 23.19
N LEU A 112 -2.35 20.11 22.97
CA LEU A 112 -1.52 21.32 23.10
C LEU A 112 -1.24 21.69 24.56
N TRP A 113 -2.25 21.58 25.43
CA TRP A 113 -2.25 22.17 26.76
C TRP A 113 -2.02 21.16 27.88
N ARG A 114 -2.05 19.87 27.62
CA ARG A 114 -1.91 18.81 28.62
C ARG A 114 -0.65 18.99 29.49
N ASP A 115 0.47 19.17 28.81
CA ASP A 115 1.79 19.16 29.43
C ASP A 115 2.40 20.60 29.46
N ASP A 116 1.58 21.65 29.22
CA ASP A 116 2.03 23.02 29.21
C ASP A 116 2.06 23.56 30.66
N GLU A 117 3.26 23.61 31.24
CA GLU A 117 3.50 24.11 32.61
C GLU A 117 3.21 25.59 32.78
N LYS A 118 3.06 26.38 31.72
CA LYS A 118 2.70 27.79 31.75
C LYS A 118 1.22 28.02 32.11
N LEU A 119 0.40 26.98 31.96
CA LEU A 119 -1.00 26.97 32.38
C LEU A 119 -1.12 26.53 33.84
N SER A 120 -2.07 27.11 34.56
CA SER A 120 -2.35 26.69 35.94
C SER A 120 -2.86 25.23 35.96
N LYS A 121 -2.72 24.59 37.11
CA LYS A 121 -3.19 23.20 37.28
C LYS A 121 -4.70 23.09 37.06
N GLU A 122 -5.45 24.08 37.59
CA GLU A 122 -6.90 24.14 37.47
C GLU A 122 -7.36 24.17 36.01
N VAL A 123 -6.68 24.94 35.17
CA VAL A 123 -6.94 25.04 33.74
C VAL A 123 -6.65 23.70 33.06
N ARG A 124 -5.52 23.04 33.39
CA ARG A 124 -5.20 21.74 32.83
C ARG A 124 -6.18 20.67 33.27
N ASP A 125 -6.61 20.66 34.54
CA ASP A 125 -7.61 19.70 35.04
C ASP A 125 -8.98 19.93 34.39
N ALA A 126 -9.38 21.18 34.16
CA ALA A 126 -10.64 21.52 33.48
C ALA A 126 -10.72 20.95 32.05
N LEU A 127 -9.61 20.80 31.35
CA LEU A 127 -9.58 20.18 30.00
C LEU A 127 -10.13 18.75 29.98
N TYR A 128 -10.09 18.04 31.10
CA TYR A 128 -10.49 16.62 31.17
C TYR A 128 -11.77 16.41 31.99
N ARG A 129 -12.29 17.46 32.64
CA ARG A 129 -13.50 17.40 33.47
C ARG A 129 -14.73 17.06 32.63
N GLU A 130 -14.86 17.70 31.49
CA GLU A 130 -15.99 17.46 30.59
C GLU A 130 -15.74 16.27 29.66
N ARG A 131 -16.77 15.50 29.41
CA ARG A 131 -16.72 14.43 28.38
C ARG A 131 -16.63 15.07 26.99
N MET A 132 -15.89 14.41 26.10
CA MET A 132 -15.88 14.83 24.70
C MET A 132 -17.32 14.74 24.15
N PRO A 133 -17.77 15.73 23.36
CA PRO A 133 -19.06 15.65 22.71
C PRO A 133 -19.21 14.30 22.00
N GLU A 134 -20.31 13.60 22.25
CA GLU A 134 -20.61 12.41 21.48
C GLU A 134 -20.76 12.82 20.02
N VAL A 135 -19.80 12.39 19.22
CA VAL A 135 -20.00 12.38 17.79
C VAL A 135 -21.01 11.26 17.56
N THR A 136 -22.31 11.63 17.61
CA THR A 136 -23.37 10.74 17.16
C THR A 136 -22.93 10.27 15.78
N GLU A 137 -22.49 9.02 15.78
CA GLU A 137 -21.97 8.25 14.69
C GLU A 137 -21.41 9.08 13.52
N LEU A 138 -20.12 8.95 13.29
CA LEU A 138 -19.63 9.16 11.92
C LEU A 138 -20.64 8.42 11.04
N SER A 139 -21.52 9.19 10.38
CA SER A 139 -22.58 8.61 9.56
C SER A 139 -21.96 7.43 8.84
N ASP A 140 -22.51 6.24 9.07
CA ASP A 140 -22.11 5.06 8.31
C ASP A 140 -22.36 5.46 6.86
N VAL A 141 -21.27 5.87 6.20
CA VAL A 141 -21.34 6.17 4.79
C VAL A 141 -21.43 4.82 4.13
N PRO A 142 -22.60 4.43 3.63
CA PRO A 142 -22.80 3.11 3.06
C PRO A 142 -21.85 2.95 1.87
N GLU A 143 -21.50 1.71 1.57
CA GLU A 143 -20.83 1.34 0.34
C GLU A 143 -21.63 1.82 -0.88
N TYR A 144 -20.96 1.91 -2.01
CA TYR A 144 -21.63 2.08 -3.29
C TYR A 144 -22.27 0.76 -3.70
N ASP A 145 -23.52 0.82 -4.16
CA ASP A 145 -24.11 -0.30 -4.87
C ASP A 145 -23.32 -0.60 -6.18
N ASP A 146 -23.64 -1.72 -6.81
CA ASP A 146 -22.92 -2.15 -8.00
C ASP A 146 -23.06 -1.18 -9.16
N ASP A 147 -24.22 -0.58 -9.36
CA ASP A 147 -24.47 0.37 -10.45
C ASP A 147 -23.74 1.68 -10.25
N ALA A 148 -23.78 2.24 -9.03
CA ALA A 148 -23.02 3.45 -8.71
C ALA A 148 -21.52 3.23 -8.85
N MET A 149 -21.02 2.08 -8.31
CA MET A 149 -19.61 1.75 -8.45
C MET A 149 -19.20 1.54 -9.90
N GLN A 150 -20.02 0.88 -10.72
CA GLN A 150 -19.74 0.69 -12.14
C GLN A 150 -19.66 2.02 -12.88
N ARG A 151 -20.62 2.94 -12.66
CA ARG A 151 -20.59 4.30 -13.26
C ARG A 151 -19.31 5.03 -12.91
N ILE A 152 -18.91 5.00 -11.63
CA ILE A 152 -17.68 5.65 -11.17
C ILE A 152 -16.45 5.02 -11.84
N MET A 153 -16.38 3.70 -11.89
CA MET A 153 -15.26 2.98 -12.49
C MET A 153 -15.13 3.21 -13.99
N VAL A 154 -16.25 3.31 -14.72
CA VAL A 154 -16.27 3.64 -16.15
C VAL A 154 -15.70 5.05 -16.37
N ALA A 155 -16.14 6.04 -15.59
CA ALA A 155 -15.64 7.42 -15.69
C ALA A 155 -14.13 7.50 -15.36
N LEU A 156 -13.67 6.81 -14.31
CA LEU A 156 -12.26 6.79 -13.93
C LEU A 156 -11.37 6.16 -15.01
N ARG A 157 -11.79 5.01 -15.55
CA ARG A 157 -11.07 4.33 -16.63
C ARG A 157 -11.03 5.16 -17.91
N HIS A 158 -12.14 5.83 -18.24
CA HIS A 158 -12.21 6.74 -19.37
C HIS A 158 -11.17 7.85 -19.26
N ASP A 159 -11.09 8.54 -18.13
CA ASP A 159 -10.14 9.63 -17.93
C ASP A 159 -8.69 9.18 -18.01
N VAL A 160 -8.38 8.03 -17.40
CA VAL A 160 -7.04 7.44 -17.44
C VAL A 160 -6.67 7.07 -18.88
N ARG A 161 -7.59 6.50 -19.66
CA ARG A 161 -7.40 6.17 -21.08
C ARG A 161 -7.14 7.41 -21.92
N VAL A 162 -8.00 8.43 -21.79
CA VAL A 162 -7.88 9.69 -22.53
C VAL A 162 -6.54 10.38 -22.20
N ALA A 163 -6.13 10.39 -20.94
CA ALA A 163 -4.85 10.97 -20.53
C ALA A 163 -3.66 10.20 -21.12
N ARG A 164 -3.69 8.87 -21.07
CA ARG A 164 -2.68 8.01 -21.67
C ARG A 164 -2.54 8.26 -23.17
N ASP A 165 -3.64 8.18 -23.90
CA ASP A 165 -3.64 8.27 -25.37
C ASP A 165 -3.16 9.63 -25.83
N ARG A 166 -3.59 10.69 -25.15
CA ARG A 166 -3.12 12.06 -25.41
C ARG A 166 -1.61 12.21 -25.18
N ILE A 167 -1.07 11.66 -24.09
CA ILE A 167 0.36 11.76 -23.79
C ILE A 167 1.16 10.92 -24.76
N ARG A 168 0.72 9.71 -25.08
CA ARG A 168 1.37 8.86 -26.08
C ARG A 168 1.39 9.52 -27.47
N ALA A 169 0.29 10.13 -27.90
CA ALA A 169 0.25 10.89 -29.15
C ALA A 169 1.23 12.08 -29.12
N GLY A 170 1.39 12.74 -27.98
CA GLY A 170 2.38 13.81 -27.81
C GLY A 170 3.83 13.30 -27.87
N GLN A 171 4.10 12.16 -27.24
CA GLN A 171 5.41 11.49 -27.28
C GLN A 171 5.74 11.01 -28.71
N ASP A 172 4.78 10.44 -29.42
CA ASP A 172 4.94 10.02 -30.82
C ASP A 172 5.26 11.23 -31.73
N LEU A 173 4.52 12.33 -31.57
CA LEU A 173 4.83 13.55 -32.32
C LEU A 173 6.24 14.05 -32.03
N LEU A 174 6.68 14.01 -30.79
CA LEU A 174 8.03 14.40 -30.40
C LEU A 174 9.09 13.51 -31.05
N VAL A 175 8.88 12.20 -31.06
CA VAL A 175 9.78 11.24 -31.73
C VAL A 175 9.88 11.54 -33.21
N ARG A 176 8.75 11.69 -33.90
CA ARG A 176 8.69 12.03 -35.34
C ARG A 176 9.33 13.37 -35.65
N TYR A 177 9.14 14.38 -34.80
CA TYR A 177 9.79 15.69 -34.94
C TYR A 177 11.31 15.56 -34.88
N ARG A 178 11.84 14.85 -33.88
CA ARG A 178 13.28 14.61 -33.71
C ARG A 178 13.90 13.78 -34.84
N ALA A 179 13.11 12.87 -35.40
CA ALA A 179 13.50 12.08 -36.58
C ALA A 179 13.45 12.87 -37.90
N GLY A 180 13.09 14.16 -37.88
CA GLY A 180 12.97 14.99 -39.07
C GLY A 180 11.73 14.71 -39.94
N GLN A 181 10.82 13.86 -39.50
CA GLN A 181 9.59 13.52 -40.23
C GLN A 181 8.54 14.63 -40.21
N VAL A 182 8.72 15.62 -39.33
CA VAL A 182 7.84 16.77 -39.15
C VAL A 182 8.64 18.03 -39.50
N GLY A 183 8.87 18.25 -40.80
CA GLY A 183 9.64 19.41 -41.30
C GLY A 183 8.89 20.74 -41.20
N SER A 184 9.55 21.84 -41.54
CA SER A 184 9.06 23.23 -41.34
C SER A 184 7.72 23.52 -42.04
N GLY A 185 7.34 22.81 -43.08
CA GLY A 185 6.04 22.90 -43.77
C GLY A 185 4.92 22.05 -43.16
N HIS A 186 5.23 21.20 -42.19
CA HIS A 186 4.23 20.33 -41.58
C HIS A 186 3.39 21.09 -40.54
N PRO A 187 2.04 20.90 -40.48
CA PRO A 187 1.17 21.62 -39.54
C PRO A 187 1.60 21.46 -38.09
N ASP A 188 2.12 20.29 -37.71
CA ASP A 188 2.55 20.00 -36.34
C ASP A 188 3.99 20.40 -36.02
N HIS A 189 4.73 21.00 -36.98
CA HIS A 189 6.13 21.39 -36.78
C HIS A 189 6.34 22.28 -35.56
N GLN A 190 5.53 23.35 -35.46
CA GLN A 190 5.65 24.29 -34.34
C GLN A 190 5.31 23.62 -33.00
N LEU A 191 4.31 22.73 -32.98
CA LEU A 191 3.97 21.96 -31.80
C LEU A 191 5.12 21.01 -31.42
N GLY A 192 5.66 20.24 -32.38
CA GLY A 192 6.81 19.37 -32.17
C GLY A 192 8.03 20.10 -31.58
N MET A 193 8.34 21.28 -32.13
CA MET A 193 9.41 22.15 -31.62
C MET A 193 9.17 22.54 -30.14
N LEU A 194 7.92 22.96 -29.79
CA LEU A 194 7.60 23.34 -28.42
C LEU A 194 7.62 22.15 -27.45
N LEU A 195 7.18 20.97 -27.89
CA LEU A 195 7.28 19.75 -27.10
C LEU A 195 8.72 19.35 -26.86
N ASP A 196 9.60 19.52 -27.86
CA ASP A 196 11.03 19.23 -27.71
C ASP A 196 11.70 20.16 -26.71
N VAL A 197 11.43 21.46 -26.78
CA VAL A 197 11.94 22.43 -25.81
C VAL A 197 11.41 22.09 -24.42
N PHE A 198 10.12 21.84 -24.27
CA PHE A 198 9.49 21.53 -22.99
C PHE A 198 10.03 20.23 -22.38
N GLU A 199 10.21 19.19 -23.17
CA GLU A 199 10.76 17.90 -22.70
C GLU A 199 12.21 18.04 -22.21
N ARG A 200 13.04 18.84 -22.90
CA ARG A 200 14.44 19.05 -22.51
C ARG A 200 14.62 20.00 -21.33
N THR A 201 13.84 21.08 -21.28
CA THR A 201 14.08 22.19 -20.33
C THR A 201 13.11 22.20 -19.14
N GLY A 202 11.98 21.51 -19.24
CA GLY A 202 10.91 21.56 -18.25
C GLY A 202 10.05 22.83 -18.29
N ASP A 203 10.28 23.74 -19.23
CA ASP A 203 9.47 24.96 -19.45
C ASP A 203 9.28 25.23 -20.94
N LEU A 204 8.25 26.01 -21.26
CA LEU A 204 8.03 26.51 -22.61
C LEU A 204 8.87 27.78 -22.84
N PRO A 205 9.27 28.06 -24.12
CA PRO A 205 10.10 29.20 -24.43
C PRO A 205 9.40 30.52 -24.08
N ARG A 206 10.20 31.46 -23.56
CA ARG A 206 9.77 32.79 -23.16
C ARG A 206 10.49 33.86 -23.96
N ALA A 207 9.83 34.98 -24.19
CA ALA A 207 10.43 36.19 -24.69
C ALA A 207 11.40 36.80 -23.62
N PRO A 208 12.33 37.69 -23.99
CA PRO A 208 13.23 38.35 -23.04
C PRO A 208 12.50 39.06 -21.88
N ALA A 209 11.28 39.55 -22.11
CA ALA A 209 10.43 40.14 -21.08
C ALA A 209 9.75 39.13 -20.14
N GLY A 210 10.08 37.83 -20.24
CA GLY A 210 9.51 36.74 -19.38
C GLY A 210 8.16 36.19 -19.82
N ASN A 211 7.49 36.80 -20.77
CA ASN A 211 6.21 36.33 -21.28
C ASN A 211 6.37 35.13 -22.22
N MET A 212 5.32 34.31 -22.35
CA MET A 212 5.30 33.22 -23.34
C MET A 212 5.45 33.75 -24.77
N VAL A 213 6.22 33.07 -25.61
CA VAL A 213 6.34 33.42 -27.01
C VAL A 213 5.00 33.29 -27.75
N ARG A 214 4.78 34.12 -28.79
CA ARG A 214 3.51 34.22 -29.51
C ARG A 214 2.99 32.87 -30.04
N VAL A 215 3.89 31.99 -30.47
CA VAL A 215 3.53 30.67 -31.00
C VAL A 215 2.82 29.79 -29.98
N VAL A 216 3.14 29.92 -28.68
CA VAL A 216 2.45 29.19 -27.59
C VAL A 216 0.97 29.57 -27.56
N TRP A 217 0.66 30.85 -27.71
CA TRP A 217 -0.75 31.35 -27.74
C TRP A 217 -1.48 30.91 -28.99
N LYS A 218 -0.84 30.92 -30.16
CA LYS A 218 -1.42 30.43 -31.41
C LYS A 218 -1.82 28.96 -31.35
N LEU A 219 -1.10 28.14 -30.58
CA LEU A 219 -1.39 26.71 -30.39
C LEU A 219 -2.29 26.43 -29.18
N GLY A 220 -3.04 27.42 -28.71
CA GLY A 220 -4.04 27.25 -27.64
C GLY A 220 -3.52 27.41 -26.23
N GLY A 221 -2.27 27.90 -26.07
CA GLY A 221 -1.70 28.25 -24.78
C GLY A 221 -0.90 27.13 -24.12
N SER A 222 -0.19 27.52 -23.07
CA SER A 222 0.75 26.63 -22.37
C SER A 222 0.10 25.36 -21.82
N GLN A 223 -1.14 25.43 -21.37
CA GLN A 223 -1.85 24.29 -20.80
C GLN A 223 -2.08 23.19 -21.83
N LEU A 224 -2.54 23.53 -23.04
CA LEU A 224 -2.80 22.53 -24.08
C LEU A 224 -1.51 21.86 -24.55
N ILE A 225 -0.42 22.61 -24.64
CA ILE A 225 0.88 22.10 -25.08
C ILE A 225 1.47 21.16 -24.01
N THR A 226 1.60 21.62 -22.76
CA THR A 226 2.23 20.84 -21.69
C THR A 226 1.46 19.57 -21.34
N ARG A 227 0.13 19.58 -21.46
CA ARG A 227 -0.69 18.38 -21.27
C ARG A 227 -0.42 17.28 -22.31
N ARG A 228 0.21 17.60 -23.46
CA ARG A 228 0.63 16.57 -24.42
C ARG A 228 1.69 15.62 -23.87
N LEU A 229 2.45 16.05 -22.87
CA LEU A 229 3.52 15.24 -22.26
C LEU A 229 3.37 15.02 -20.75
N CYS A 230 2.42 15.72 -20.08
CA CYS A 230 2.28 15.63 -18.63
C CYS A 230 0.83 15.44 -18.21
N LEU A 231 0.67 14.75 -17.06
CA LEU A 231 -0.60 14.66 -16.37
C LEU A 231 -0.92 15.98 -15.64
N SER A 232 -2.18 16.36 -15.68
CA SER A 232 -2.74 17.45 -14.86
C SER A 232 -3.10 16.94 -13.45
N SER A 233 -3.30 17.87 -12.51
CA SER A 233 -3.74 17.51 -11.15
C SER A 233 -5.09 16.78 -11.11
N ARG A 234 -5.97 16.98 -12.08
CA ARG A 234 -7.24 16.24 -12.17
C ARG A 234 -7.02 14.81 -12.60
N GLU A 235 -6.19 14.58 -13.61
CA GLU A 235 -5.89 13.26 -14.12
C GLU A 235 -5.12 12.44 -13.06
N LEU A 236 -4.20 13.06 -12.32
CA LEU A 236 -3.59 12.44 -11.15
C LEU A 236 -4.63 12.04 -10.10
N THR A 237 -5.69 12.84 -9.92
CA THR A 237 -6.78 12.51 -8.99
C THR A 237 -7.59 11.32 -9.51
N ALA A 238 -7.87 11.22 -10.82
CA ALA A 238 -8.52 10.06 -11.42
C ALA A 238 -7.70 8.77 -11.25
N PHE A 239 -6.39 8.81 -11.49
CA PHE A 239 -5.48 7.68 -11.21
C PHE A 239 -5.52 7.28 -9.73
N CYS A 240 -5.50 8.25 -8.82
CA CYS A 240 -5.51 7.99 -7.39
C CYS A 240 -6.82 7.37 -6.92
N LEU A 241 -7.98 7.85 -7.43
CA LEU A 241 -9.28 7.26 -7.15
C LEU A 241 -9.40 5.84 -7.72
N LEU A 242 -8.93 5.62 -8.95
CA LEU A 242 -8.91 4.29 -9.56
C LEU A 242 -8.07 3.31 -8.74
N LEU A 243 -6.85 3.69 -8.37
CA LEU A 243 -6.00 2.86 -7.51
C LEU A 243 -6.59 2.66 -6.12
N THR A 244 -7.24 3.69 -5.53
CA THR A 244 -7.97 3.56 -4.26
C THR A 244 -9.08 2.51 -4.36
N ALA A 245 -9.86 2.53 -5.45
CA ALA A 245 -10.92 1.56 -5.69
C ALA A 245 -10.36 0.14 -5.91
N LEU A 246 -9.30 0.01 -6.70
CA LEU A 246 -8.68 -1.27 -7.03
C LEU A 246 -7.93 -1.90 -5.85
N THR A 247 -7.28 -1.11 -4.99
CA THR A 247 -6.46 -1.61 -3.88
C THR A 247 -7.18 -1.60 -2.54
N ALA A 248 -8.26 -0.82 -2.39
CA ALA A 248 -8.92 -0.49 -1.13
C ALA A 248 -8.01 0.24 -0.11
N GLU A 249 -6.88 0.80 -0.57
CA GLU A 249 -6.03 1.65 0.25
C GLU A 249 -6.64 3.05 0.43
N ASN A 250 -6.19 3.78 1.46
CA ASN A 250 -6.63 5.17 1.64
C ASN A 250 -6.13 6.05 0.50
N PHE A 251 -6.99 6.93 -0.04
CA PHE A 251 -6.62 7.93 -1.03
C PHE A 251 -5.34 8.69 -0.68
N GLY A 252 -5.21 9.16 0.56
CA GLY A 252 -4.02 9.88 1.01
C GLY A 252 -2.75 8.99 1.05
N THR A 253 -2.90 7.69 1.29
CA THR A 253 -1.78 6.73 1.23
C THR A 253 -1.37 6.50 -0.22
N VAL A 254 -2.32 6.26 -1.10
CA VAL A 254 -2.08 6.09 -2.54
C VAL A 254 -1.46 7.35 -3.15
N ALA A 255 -1.98 8.53 -2.81
CA ALA A 255 -1.45 9.81 -3.31
C ALA A 255 0.02 10.07 -2.90
N ASP A 256 0.47 9.46 -1.83
CA ASP A 256 1.84 9.57 -1.32
C ASP A 256 2.75 8.40 -1.78
N TRP A 257 2.27 7.47 -2.63
CA TRP A 257 3.10 6.37 -3.10
C TRP A 257 4.37 6.86 -3.81
N PRO A 258 5.54 6.27 -3.49
CA PRO A 258 6.77 6.53 -4.21
C PRO A 258 6.74 5.91 -5.61
N ALA A 259 7.61 6.38 -6.49
CA ALA A 259 7.87 5.74 -7.78
C ALA A 259 8.77 4.50 -7.62
N ALA A 260 9.62 4.50 -6.59
CA ALA A 260 10.43 3.34 -6.25
C ALA A 260 9.55 2.22 -5.70
N HIS A 261 9.76 1.01 -6.17
CA HIS A 261 9.06 -0.18 -5.74
C HIS A 261 9.98 -1.39 -5.89
N TYR A 262 9.68 -2.44 -5.13
CA TYR A 262 10.40 -3.71 -5.23
C TYR A 262 9.58 -4.73 -6.02
N ARG A 263 10.23 -5.45 -6.93
CA ARG A 263 9.66 -6.50 -7.77
C ARG A 263 10.23 -7.85 -7.33
N PRO A 264 9.55 -8.58 -6.42
CA PRO A 264 10.02 -9.89 -5.94
C PRO A 264 10.02 -10.97 -7.04
N ASP A 265 9.19 -10.77 -8.07
CA ASP A 265 9.09 -11.65 -9.24
C ASP A 265 10.22 -11.44 -10.28
N GLY A 266 11.16 -10.54 -10.03
CA GLY A 266 12.24 -10.21 -10.97
C GLY A 266 11.78 -9.63 -12.30
N GLY A 267 10.48 -9.39 -12.51
CA GLY A 267 9.89 -8.91 -13.77
C GLY A 267 9.75 -9.97 -14.85
N VAL A 268 9.80 -11.24 -14.49
CA VAL A 268 9.67 -12.38 -15.43
C VAL A 268 8.24 -12.46 -15.99
N GLU A 269 8.08 -12.62 -17.29
CA GLU A 269 6.78 -12.85 -17.93
C GLU A 269 6.21 -14.22 -17.54
N GLY A 270 4.88 -14.28 -17.36
CA GLY A 270 4.16 -15.54 -17.08
C GLY A 270 3.95 -15.87 -15.60
N VAL A 271 4.58 -15.14 -14.67
CA VAL A 271 4.33 -15.27 -13.22
C VAL A 271 3.34 -14.17 -12.79
N PRO A 272 2.42 -14.41 -11.82
CA PRO A 272 1.59 -13.35 -11.25
C PRO A 272 2.45 -12.19 -10.79
N GLN A 273 2.36 -11.08 -11.53
CA GLN A 273 3.26 -9.96 -11.31
C GLN A 273 2.85 -9.19 -10.06
N ILE A 274 3.81 -8.94 -9.18
CA ILE A 274 3.64 -8.23 -7.93
C ILE A 274 4.66 -7.10 -7.81
N ALA A 275 4.23 -5.92 -7.37
CA ALA A 275 5.11 -4.86 -6.89
C ALA A 275 4.84 -4.57 -5.42
N LEU A 276 5.89 -4.44 -4.65
CA LEU A 276 5.82 -4.03 -3.25
C LEU A 276 6.16 -2.55 -3.15
N ILE A 277 5.20 -1.76 -2.69
CA ILE A 277 5.31 -0.30 -2.54
C ILE A 277 5.45 0.02 -1.06
N GLU A 278 6.54 0.67 -0.69
CA GLU A 278 6.72 1.17 0.67
C GLU A 278 5.90 2.45 0.87
N ALA A 279 4.93 2.41 1.76
CA ALA A 279 4.06 3.52 2.12
C ALA A 279 4.29 3.91 3.58
N SER A 280 4.49 5.21 3.85
CA SER A 280 4.67 5.71 5.20
C SER A 280 3.35 6.22 5.80
N LYS A 281 3.06 5.79 7.04
CA LYS A 281 1.93 6.26 7.87
C LYS A 281 2.44 6.73 9.25
N PRO A 282 3.06 7.90 9.36
CA PRO A 282 3.70 8.39 10.59
C PRO A 282 2.81 8.38 11.83
N ARG A 283 1.47 8.49 11.67
CA ARG A 283 0.51 8.44 12.79
C ARG A 283 0.49 7.12 13.56
N ARG A 284 1.15 6.07 13.05
CA ARG A 284 1.22 4.75 13.70
C ARG A 284 2.41 4.63 14.67
N GLY A 285 3.23 5.66 14.77
CA GLY A 285 4.47 5.64 15.53
C GLY A 285 5.65 5.03 14.76
N PRO A 286 6.88 5.28 15.19
CA PRO A 286 8.10 4.96 14.44
C PRO A 286 8.24 3.47 14.12
N GLU A 287 7.78 2.58 15.00
CA GLU A 287 7.88 1.13 14.78
C GLU A 287 6.88 0.58 13.75
N ARG A 288 5.79 1.31 13.45
CA ARG A 288 4.71 0.88 12.56
C ARG A 288 4.43 1.88 11.44
N GLU A 289 5.32 2.82 11.27
CA GLU A 289 5.20 3.89 10.29
C GLU A 289 5.30 3.36 8.87
N ASN A 290 6.25 2.48 8.60
CA ASN A 290 6.48 1.91 7.29
C ASN A 290 5.55 0.72 7.06
N MET A 291 4.90 0.73 5.92
CA MET A 291 4.00 -0.33 5.47
C MET A 291 4.38 -0.70 4.06
N VAL A 292 4.42 -1.99 3.80
CA VAL A 292 4.53 -2.51 2.45
C VAL A 292 3.13 -2.81 1.93
N THR A 293 2.77 -2.19 0.81
CA THR A 293 1.51 -2.46 0.11
C THR A 293 1.82 -3.30 -1.12
N PRO A 294 1.35 -4.54 -1.18
CA PRO A 294 1.44 -5.34 -2.39
C PRO A 294 0.45 -4.81 -3.44
N VAL A 295 0.93 -4.67 -4.65
CA VAL A 295 0.14 -4.27 -5.82
C VAL A 295 0.29 -5.38 -6.85
N GLU A 296 -0.77 -6.15 -7.05
CA GLU A 296 -0.78 -7.39 -7.81
C GLU A 296 -1.36 -7.18 -9.21
N ASP A 297 -0.89 -7.96 -10.18
CA ASP A 297 -1.55 -8.08 -11.49
C ASP A 297 -2.74 -9.04 -11.38
N VAL A 298 -3.68 -8.93 -12.32
CA VAL A 298 -4.74 -9.91 -12.49
C VAL A 298 -4.14 -11.13 -13.20
N PRO A 299 -4.29 -12.34 -12.64
CA PRO A 299 -3.84 -13.57 -13.29
C PRO A 299 -4.43 -13.72 -14.70
N GLU A 300 -3.66 -14.32 -15.62
CA GLU A 300 -4.06 -14.43 -17.03
C GLU A 300 -5.34 -15.24 -17.20
N GLU A 301 -5.48 -16.29 -16.41
CA GLU A 301 -6.64 -17.18 -16.41
C GLU A 301 -7.94 -16.48 -15.97
N LEU A 302 -7.81 -15.41 -15.19
CA LEU A 302 -8.96 -14.59 -14.76
C LEU A 302 -9.20 -13.41 -15.72
N ALA A 303 -8.25 -13.05 -16.56
CA ALA A 303 -8.39 -11.95 -17.50
C ALA A 303 -9.49 -12.22 -18.54
N ASP A 304 -9.63 -13.47 -18.98
CA ASP A 304 -10.64 -13.92 -19.96
C ASP A 304 -12.05 -13.97 -19.36
N LEU A 305 -12.14 -14.10 -18.03
CA LEU A 305 -13.41 -14.04 -17.30
C LEU A 305 -13.89 -12.60 -17.00
N LEU A 306 -13.03 -11.62 -17.26
CA LEU A 306 -13.33 -10.21 -17.04
C LEU A 306 -14.07 -9.64 -18.26
N VAL A 307 -15.39 -9.85 -18.28
CA VAL A 307 -16.32 -9.59 -19.39
C VAL A 307 -16.29 -8.15 -19.93
N ALA A 308 -16.32 -8.07 -21.15
CA ALA A 308 -17.00 -7.49 -22.33
C ALA A 308 -17.19 -5.96 -22.41
N ASP A 309 -17.35 -5.20 -21.34
CA ASP A 309 -17.69 -3.76 -21.45
C ASP A 309 -16.47 -2.81 -21.50
N ASP A 310 -15.26 -3.32 -21.38
CA ASP A 310 -14.03 -2.53 -21.43
C ASP A 310 -13.11 -3.04 -22.54
N PRO A 311 -12.71 -2.21 -23.51
CA PRO A 311 -11.79 -2.63 -24.58
C PRO A 311 -10.38 -3.03 -24.08
N GLU A 312 -10.03 -2.69 -22.84
CA GLU A 312 -8.74 -3.01 -22.23
C GLU A 312 -8.93 -3.49 -20.77
N PRO A 313 -9.72 -4.56 -20.54
CA PRO A 313 -10.11 -4.95 -19.17
C PRO A 313 -8.91 -5.34 -18.31
N ARG A 314 -7.89 -5.96 -18.90
CA ARG A 314 -6.67 -6.38 -18.20
C ARG A 314 -5.86 -5.21 -17.66
N LEU A 315 -5.74 -4.12 -18.44
CA LEU A 315 -4.99 -2.93 -18.00
C LEU A 315 -5.67 -2.22 -16.82
N PHE A 316 -6.96 -1.94 -16.94
CA PHE A 316 -7.66 -1.07 -16.01
C PHE A 316 -8.29 -1.79 -14.81
N ARG A 317 -8.18 -3.10 -14.74
CA ARG A 317 -8.57 -3.91 -13.57
C ARG A 317 -7.38 -4.35 -12.73
N SER A 318 -6.17 -4.28 -13.29
CA SER A 318 -4.93 -4.57 -12.60
C SER A 318 -4.38 -3.34 -11.89
N PRO A 319 -4.32 -3.32 -10.55
CA PRO A 319 -3.68 -2.23 -9.84
C PRO A 319 -2.20 -2.08 -10.20
N LEU A 320 -1.49 -3.18 -10.47
CA LEU A 320 -0.09 -3.13 -10.89
C LEU A 320 0.07 -2.43 -12.25
N ARG A 321 -0.72 -2.81 -13.25
CA ARG A 321 -0.63 -2.20 -14.59
C ARG A 321 -1.02 -0.73 -14.60
N VAL A 322 -2.05 -0.34 -13.82
CA VAL A 322 -2.41 1.07 -13.64
C VAL A 322 -1.28 1.84 -12.96
N TYR A 323 -0.62 1.25 -11.97
CA TYR A 323 0.53 1.87 -11.31
C TYR A 323 1.73 2.01 -12.24
N GLN A 324 2.06 0.98 -13.01
CA GLN A 324 3.12 1.04 -14.03
C GLN A 324 2.82 2.12 -15.09
N LEU A 325 1.58 2.16 -15.59
CA LEU A 325 1.15 3.21 -16.50
C LEU A 325 1.32 4.61 -15.89
N LEU A 326 0.93 4.78 -14.62
CA LEU A 326 1.16 6.04 -13.91
C LEU A 326 2.65 6.41 -13.87
N LEU A 327 3.53 5.46 -13.59
CA LEU A 327 4.97 5.68 -13.58
C LEU A 327 5.50 6.14 -14.95
N ASP A 328 5.05 5.50 -16.02
CA ASP A 328 5.45 5.88 -17.39
C ASP A 328 5.02 7.31 -17.70
N LEU A 329 3.74 7.64 -17.48
CA LEU A 329 3.17 8.95 -17.81
C LEU A 329 3.68 10.09 -16.92
N THR A 330 4.26 9.79 -15.76
CA THR A 330 4.80 10.78 -14.82
C THR A 330 6.33 10.89 -14.86
N GLN A 331 7.02 10.12 -15.70
CA GLN A 331 8.48 10.10 -15.78
C GLN A 331 9.07 11.51 -16.03
N LEU A 332 8.54 12.24 -17.01
CA LEU A 332 8.96 13.60 -17.33
C LEU A 332 8.79 14.55 -16.13
N ALA A 333 7.64 14.47 -15.45
CA ALA A 333 7.35 15.32 -14.32
C ALA A 333 8.24 15.00 -13.10
N ARG A 334 8.60 13.73 -12.87
CA ARG A 334 9.54 13.34 -11.84
C ARG A 334 10.95 13.84 -12.13
N ARG A 335 11.38 13.70 -13.38
CA ARG A 335 12.73 14.14 -13.82
C ARG A 335 12.93 15.64 -13.57
N HIS A 336 12.02 16.48 -14.04
CA HIS A 336 12.15 17.93 -13.90
C HIS A 336 11.79 18.47 -12.52
N GLY A 337 10.87 17.79 -11.82
CA GLY A 337 10.45 18.19 -10.47
C GLY A 337 11.35 17.68 -9.35
N GLY A 338 12.29 16.76 -9.64
CA GLY A 338 13.10 16.10 -8.62
C GLY A 338 12.27 15.30 -7.61
N HIS A 339 11.09 14.77 -8.01
CA HIS A 339 10.17 14.09 -7.12
C HIS A 339 10.35 12.58 -7.15
N SER A 340 10.42 11.97 -5.98
CA SER A 340 10.37 10.51 -5.81
C SER A 340 8.93 9.93 -5.84
N SER A 341 7.91 10.79 -5.85
CA SER A 341 6.50 10.37 -5.86
C SER A 341 6.08 9.81 -7.21
N ALA A 342 5.26 8.73 -7.20
CA ALA A 342 4.61 8.23 -8.40
C ALA A 342 3.62 9.25 -9.01
N PHE A 343 2.99 10.07 -8.15
CA PHE A 343 2.02 11.08 -8.55
C PHE A 343 2.72 12.43 -8.80
N ALA A 344 3.43 12.54 -9.91
CA ALA A 344 4.07 13.78 -10.34
C ALA A 344 3.33 14.37 -11.55
N GLY A 345 3.10 15.68 -11.55
CA GLY A 345 2.39 16.37 -12.61
C GLY A 345 2.83 17.80 -12.82
N PHE A 346 2.19 18.49 -13.74
CA PHE A 346 2.52 19.86 -14.11
C PHE A 346 1.35 20.82 -13.94
N ARG A 347 1.62 22.01 -13.40
CA ARG A 347 0.66 23.12 -13.24
C ARG A 347 1.10 24.32 -14.07
N THR A 348 0.22 24.80 -14.91
CA THR A 348 0.49 25.97 -15.77
C THR A 348 0.33 27.31 -15.06
N GLN A 349 -0.47 27.36 -13.98
CA GLN A 349 -0.83 28.61 -13.27
C GLN A 349 0.18 29.06 -12.21
N THR A 350 1.28 28.34 -12.04
CA THR A 350 2.34 28.67 -11.09
C THR A 350 3.64 28.97 -11.81
N SER A 351 4.58 29.70 -11.18
CA SER A 351 5.88 30.04 -11.75
C SER A 351 7.02 29.22 -11.15
N GLY A 352 8.10 29.05 -11.89
CA GLY A 352 9.33 28.36 -11.44
C GLY A 352 9.12 26.90 -11.04
N ALA A 353 9.90 26.41 -10.09
CA ALA A 353 9.87 25.03 -9.61
C ALA A 353 8.51 24.57 -9.05
N LYS A 354 7.65 25.50 -8.64
CA LYS A 354 6.29 25.20 -8.16
C LYS A 354 5.34 24.67 -9.25
N ARG A 355 5.74 24.68 -10.51
CA ARG A 355 4.97 24.09 -11.61
C ARG A 355 4.96 22.58 -11.56
N TRP A 356 6.06 21.99 -11.12
CA TRP A 356 6.17 20.56 -10.94
C TRP A 356 5.57 20.19 -9.58
N THR A 357 4.44 19.53 -9.60
CA THR A 357 3.67 19.19 -8.40
C THR A 357 3.73 17.71 -8.14
N ARG A 358 3.53 17.34 -6.88
CA ARG A 358 3.44 15.96 -6.45
C ARG A 358 2.14 15.70 -5.70
N GLY A 359 1.69 14.45 -5.73
CA GLY A 359 0.52 13.96 -5.03
C GLY A 359 -0.80 14.34 -5.71
N ALA A 360 -1.78 13.49 -5.56
CA ALA A 360 -3.16 13.78 -5.89
C ALA A 360 -3.81 14.56 -4.73
N GLU A 361 -4.74 15.45 -5.05
CA GLU A 361 -5.34 16.33 -4.05
C GLU A 361 -6.83 16.03 -3.87
N VAL A 362 -7.25 15.79 -2.61
CA VAL A 362 -8.66 15.54 -2.26
C VAL A 362 -9.60 16.63 -2.76
N ARG A 363 -9.17 17.90 -2.74
CA ARG A 363 -9.97 19.03 -3.25
C ARG A 363 -10.32 18.94 -4.73
N ASN A 364 -9.60 18.15 -5.51
CA ASN A 364 -9.89 17.93 -6.92
C ASN A 364 -10.98 16.87 -7.15
N ILE A 365 -11.33 16.07 -6.13
CA ILE A 365 -12.39 15.06 -6.24
C ILE A 365 -13.72 15.72 -6.61
N ALA A 366 -14.11 16.79 -5.90
CA ALA A 366 -15.34 17.50 -6.20
C ALA A 366 -15.38 18.08 -7.63
N ARG A 367 -14.25 18.61 -8.11
CA ARG A 367 -14.16 19.11 -9.50
C ARG A 367 -14.25 17.98 -10.52
N TRP A 368 -13.61 16.86 -10.24
CA TRP A 368 -13.69 15.67 -11.07
C TRP A 368 -15.14 15.14 -11.10
N SER A 369 -15.80 15.05 -9.95
CA SER A 369 -17.18 14.61 -9.82
C SER A 369 -18.13 15.43 -10.70
N VAL A 370 -18.08 16.75 -10.58
CA VAL A 370 -18.92 17.67 -11.38
C VAL A 370 -18.68 17.50 -12.88
N GLN A 371 -17.43 17.31 -13.31
CA GLN A 371 -17.09 17.11 -14.72
C GLN A 371 -17.74 15.86 -15.31
N HIS A 372 -17.97 14.83 -14.50
CA HIS A 372 -18.57 13.57 -14.90
C HIS A 372 -20.05 13.42 -14.50
N GLY A 373 -20.69 14.53 -14.13
CA GLY A 373 -22.11 14.54 -13.78
C GLY A 373 -22.44 13.97 -12.40
N PHE A 374 -21.43 13.75 -11.55
CA PHE A 374 -21.66 13.33 -10.17
C PHE A 374 -21.91 14.55 -9.27
N PRO A 375 -22.85 14.48 -8.33
CA PRO A 375 -23.09 15.54 -7.36
C PRO A 375 -21.91 15.66 -6.37
N THR A 376 -21.84 16.79 -5.65
CA THR A 376 -20.72 17.07 -4.72
C THR A 376 -21.02 16.77 -3.27
N LYS A 377 -22.28 16.71 -2.86
CA LYS A 377 -22.68 16.54 -1.44
C LYS A 377 -23.80 15.54 -1.25
N GLU A 378 -24.92 15.74 -1.93
CA GLU A 378 -26.12 14.92 -1.75
C GLU A 378 -26.46 14.19 -3.06
N PRO A 379 -27.06 13.00 -2.98
CA PRO A 379 -27.52 12.29 -4.18
C PRO A 379 -28.48 13.15 -5.00
N THR A 380 -28.44 12.97 -6.32
CA THR A 380 -29.43 13.62 -7.22
C THR A 380 -30.80 12.98 -7.04
N LYS A 381 -31.84 13.63 -7.56
CA LYS A 381 -33.22 13.08 -7.59
C LYS A 381 -33.30 11.72 -8.31
N ASP A 382 -32.40 11.50 -9.26
CA ASP A 382 -32.29 10.26 -10.03
C ASP A 382 -31.36 9.23 -9.38
N GLY A 383 -31.00 9.41 -8.11
CA GLY A 383 -30.19 8.48 -7.35
C GLY A 383 -28.70 8.45 -7.70
N VAL A 384 -28.17 9.46 -8.42
CA VAL A 384 -26.72 9.57 -8.65
C VAL A 384 -26.05 10.06 -7.38
N GLU A 385 -25.13 9.30 -6.86
CA GLU A 385 -24.44 9.57 -5.60
C GLU A 385 -23.15 10.38 -5.77
N PRO A 386 -22.74 11.16 -4.75
CA PRO A 386 -21.47 11.88 -4.77
C PRO A 386 -20.29 10.92 -4.72
N VAL A 387 -19.18 11.30 -5.38
CA VAL A 387 -17.94 10.48 -5.35
C VAL A 387 -17.08 10.86 -4.16
N GLU A 388 -16.91 9.91 -3.26
CA GLU A 388 -16.11 10.03 -2.06
C GLU A 388 -15.03 8.96 -1.98
N ALA A 389 -13.78 9.37 -1.79
CA ALA A 389 -12.66 8.44 -1.68
C ALA A 389 -12.82 7.46 -0.50
N ARG A 390 -13.51 7.89 0.57
CA ARG A 390 -13.78 7.03 1.73
C ARG A 390 -14.75 5.90 1.37
N ARG A 391 -15.83 6.21 0.63
CA ARG A 391 -16.80 5.21 0.16
C ARG A 391 -16.18 4.24 -0.83
N LEU A 392 -15.41 4.75 -1.82
CA LEU A 392 -14.67 3.89 -2.76
C LEU A 392 -13.80 2.88 -2.05
N ARG A 393 -13.07 3.34 -1.03
CA ARG A 393 -12.26 2.45 -0.20
C ARG A 393 -13.11 1.43 0.56
N GLN A 394 -14.22 1.85 1.16
CA GLN A 394 -15.12 0.97 1.91
C GLN A 394 -15.68 -0.12 1.00
N THR A 395 -16.23 0.25 -0.15
CA THR A 395 -16.70 -0.67 -1.19
C THR A 395 -15.59 -1.65 -1.61
N GLY A 396 -14.36 -1.15 -1.78
CA GLY A 396 -13.20 -1.99 -2.10
C GLY A 396 -12.85 -2.98 -0.98
N ILE A 397 -12.93 -2.60 0.29
CA ILE A 397 -12.69 -3.48 1.44
C ILE A 397 -13.76 -4.58 1.51
N GLU A 398 -15.02 -4.22 1.34
CA GLU A 398 -16.14 -5.15 1.40
C GLU A 398 -16.08 -6.17 0.25
N ARG A 399 -15.81 -5.71 -0.96
CA ARG A 399 -15.65 -6.59 -2.13
C ARG A 399 -14.45 -7.52 -2.02
N LYS A 400 -13.31 -7.03 -1.50
CA LYS A 400 -12.10 -7.85 -1.34
C LYS A 400 -12.13 -8.74 -0.11
N ARG A 401 -12.88 -8.37 0.92
CA ARG A 401 -12.96 -9.06 2.23
C ARG A 401 -11.59 -9.38 2.85
N ARG A 402 -10.56 -8.63 2.46
CA ARG A 402 -9.20 -8.73 3.01
C ARG A 402 -8.88 -7.51 3.84
N PRO A 403 -8.21 -7.65 4.99
CA PRO A 403 -7.77 -6.50 5.78
C PRO A 403 -6.73 -5.72 5.00
N VAL A 404 -7.11 -4.53 4.53
CA VAL A 404 -6.21 -3.60 3.88
C VAL A 404 -5.80 -2.55 4.91
N ALA A 405 -4.56 -2.61 5.34
CA ALA A 405 -3.99 -1.66 6.31
C ALA A 405 -4.76 -1.53 7.65
N HIS A 406 -5.50 -2.57 8.05
CA HIS A 406 -6.22 -2.67 9.33
C HIS A 406 -5.93 -4.00 10.00
N SER A 407 -6.14 -4.07 11.33
CA SER A 407 -6.23 -5.37 12.01
C SER A 407 -7.53 -6.08 11.57
N ARG A 408 -7.54 -7.41 11.62
CA ARG A 408 -8.76 -8.22 11.38
C ARG A 408 -9.91 -7.78 12.27
N PHE A 409 -9.62 -7.42 13.51
CA PHE A 409 -10.60 -6.91 14.47
C PHE A 409 -11.25 -5.60 13.97
N THR A 410 -10.46 -4.60 13.57
CA THR A 410 -11.00 -3.34 13.06
C THR A 410 -11.79 -3.52 11.76
N MET A 411 -11.39 -4.48 10.91
CA MET A 411 -12.12 -4.80 9.69
C MET A 411 -13.49 -5.41 10.02
N ASN A 412 -13.52 -6.40 10.89
CA ASN A 412 -14.77 -7.07 11.26
C ASN A 412 -15.72 -6.12 11.99
N ASP A 413 -15.22 -5.39 12.98
CA ASP A 413 -16.02 -4.56 13.87
C ASP A 413 -16.57 -3.29 13.21
N ARG A 414 -15.78 -2.63 12.36
CA ARG A 414 -16.16 -1.33 11.76
C ARG A 414 -16.67 -1.40 10.32
N TYR A 415 -16.34 -2.45 9.58
CA TYR A 415 -16.65 -2.54 8.16
C TYR A 415 -17.58 -3.70 7.79
N LEU A 416 -17.40 -4.88 8.39
CA LEU A 416 -18.15 -6.07 8.00
C LEU A 416 -19.35 -6.39 8.89
N ALA A 417 -19.29 -6.08 10.19
CA ALA A 417 -20.38 -6.40 11.14
C ALA A 417 -21.70 -5.67 10.86
N ARG A 418 -21.67 -4.65 9.99
CA ARG A 418 -22.77 -3.74 9.72
C ARG A 418 -23.50 -3.96 8.40
N SER A 419 -22.92 -4.77 7.50
CA SER A 419 -23.55 -5.09 6.21
C SER A 419 -24.49 -6.29 6.33
N LYS A 420 -25.77 -6.11 5.98
CA LYS A 420 -26.78 -7.18 5.98
C LYS A 420 -26.48 -8.27 4.95
N ASP A 421 -25.85 -7.92 3.83
CA ASP A 421 -25.46 -8.86 2.78
C ASP A 421 -24.26 -9.71 3.19
N VAL A 422 -23.34 -9.17 4.00
CA VAL A 422 -22.18 -9.89 4.53
C VAL A 422 -22.62 -11.06 5.43
N ALA A 423 -23.68 -10.91 6.20
CA ALA A 423 -24.18 -11.98 7.07
C ALA A 423 -24.72 -13.17 6.25
N THR A 424 -25.34 -12.92 5.13
CA THR A 424 -25.92 -13.97 4.25
C THR A 424 -24.84 -14.62 3.38
N GLN A 425 -23.91 -13.84 2.85
CA GLN A 425 -22.80 -14.32 2.04
C GLN A 425 -21.65 -14.91 2.88
N SER A 426 -21.49 -14.51 4.15
CA SER A 426 -20.40 -15.00 5.00
C SER A 426 -20.48 -16.51 5.26
N ARG A 427 -21.68 -17.11 5.26
CA ARG A 427 -21.83 -18.58 5.36
C ARG A 427 -21.23 -19.32 4.17
N VAL A 428 -21.38 -18.80 2.96
CA VAL A 428 -20.79 -19.37 1.74
C VAL A 428 -19.28 -19.15 1.75
N VAL A 429 -18.84 -17.94 2.15
CA VAL A 429 -17.41 -17.58 2.20
C VAL A 429 -16.67 -18.33 3.30
N VAL A 430 -17.29 -18.56 4.47
CA VAL A 430 -16.70 -19.40 5.53
C VAL A 430 -16.56 -20.84 5.04
N ALA A 431 -17.55 -21.37 4.32
CA ALA A 431 -17.46 -22.70 3.73
C ALA A 431 -16.38 -22.78 2.63
N ASP A 432 -16.23 -21.74 1.80
CA ASP A 432 -15.17 -21.67 0.78
C ASP A 432 -13.79 -21.41 1.38
N ALA A 433 -13.70 -20.58 2.41
CA ALA A 433 -12.45 -20.38 3.16
C ALA A 433 -12.02 -21.65 3.90
N LEU A 434 -12.97 -22.39 4.47
CA LEU A 434 -12.70 -23.69 5.07
C LEU A 434 -12.29 -24.73 4.01
N ARG A 435 -12.95 -24.77 2.85
CA ARG A 435 -12.53 -25.62 1.73
C ARG A 435 -11.16 -25.22 1.19
N SER A 436 -10.90 -23.93 1.06
CA SER A 436 -9.59 -23.41 0.63
C SER A 436 -8.51 -23.67 1.69
N GLN A 437 -8.83 -23.57 2.98
CA GLN A 437 -7.90 -23.94 4.05
C GLN A 437 -7.66 -25.44 4.13
N VAL A 438 -8.70 -26.26 3.91
CA VAL A 438 -8.53 -27.72 3.81
C VAL A 438 -7.74 -28.10 2.56
N ALA A 439 -7.96 -27.43 1.43
CA ALA A 439 -7.15 -27.62 0.21
C ALA A 439 -5.71 -27.11 0.38
N ALA A 440 -5.52 -25.98 1.07
CA ALA A 440 -4.21 -25.46 1.43
C ALA A 440 -3.51 -26.33 2.48
N ALA A 441 -4.26 -26.89 3.44
CA ALA A 441 -3.73 -27.87 4.39
C ALA A 441 -3.37 -29.20 3.69
N ARG A 442 -4.16 -29.61 2.69
CA ARG A 442 -3.80 -30.77 1.84
C ARG A 442 -2.60 -30.49 0.93
N LYS A 443 -2.45 -29.27 0.40
CA LYS A 443 -1.24 -28.83 -0.32
C LYS A 443 -0.03 -28.61 0.59
N ARG A 444 -0.26 -28.29 1.86
CA ARG A 444 0.77 -28.18 2.90
C ARG A 444 1.13 -29.55 3.50
N ARG A 445 0.33 -30.57 3.22
CA ARG A 445 0.78 -31.92 3.51
C ARG A 445 2.09 -32.11 2.77
N SER A 446 3.13 -32.08 3.55
CA SER A 446 4.46 -32.48 3.16
C SER A 446 4.40 -33.77 2.36
N ILE A 447 5.47 -34.03 1.70
CA ILE A 447 5.71 -35.29 0.98
C ILE A 447 5.13 -36.51 1.71
N ALA A 448 4.65 -37.47 0.95
CA ALA A 448 4.10 -38.69 1.50
C ALA A 448 5.14 -39.45 2.33
N VAL A 449 4.77 -39.81 3.54
CA VAL A 449 5.61 -40.62 4.43
C VAL A 449 5.41 -42.09 4.12
N LEU A 450 6.48 -42.83 3.91
CA LEU A 450 6.48 -44.29 3.85
C LEU A 450 6.67 -44.84 5.26
N PRO A 451 5.62 -45.41 5.89
CA PRO A 451 5.71 -45.86 7.29
C PRO A 451 6.75 -46.97 7.50
N SER A 452 7.32 -47.02 8.69
CA SER A 452 8.31 -48.06 9.07
C SER A 452 7.83 -49.49 8.80
N ALA A 453 6.51 -49.74 9.00
CA ALA A 453 5.90 -51.04 8.71
C ALA A 453 5.89 -51.38 7.21
N LEU A 454 5.63 -50.37 6.33
CA LEU A 454 5.66 -50.57 4.90
C LEU A 454 7.11 -50.82 4.40
N VAL A 455 8.06 -50.06 4.91
CA VAL A 455 9.49 -50.22 4.58
C VAL A 455 10.00 -51.62 5.02
N ALA A 456 9.60 -52.06 6.22
CA ALA A 456 9.96 -53.40 6.68
C ALA A 456 9.32 -54.52 5.82
N ARG A 457 8.05 -54.33 5.41
CA ARG A 457 7.36 -55.30 4.54
C ARG A 457 7.97 -55.36 3.14
N ALA A 458 8.50 -54.28 2.61
CA ALA A 458 9.12 -54.25 1.31
C ALA A 458 10.29 -55.25 1.16
N ALA A 459 10.92 -55.66 2.28
CA ALA A 459 11.97 -56.68 2.28
C ALA A 459 11.44 -58.10 1.99
N SER A 460 10.16 -58.40 2.29
CA SER A 460 9.55 -59.74 2.11
C SER A 460 8.48 -59.75 0.98
N ASP A 461 7.82 -58.63 0.73
CA ASP A 461 6.77 -58.47 -0.27
C ASP A 461 6.90 -57.08 -0.92
N LEU A 462 7.84 -56.96 -1.84
CA LEU A 462 8.08 -55.70 -2.55
C LEU A 462 6.92 -55.24 -3.40
N GLU A 463 6.27 -56.16 -4.13
CA GLU A 463 5.14 -55.82 -5.01
C GLU A 463 3.90 -55.37 -4.23
N GLY A 464 3.58 -56.02 -3.12
CA GLY A 464 2.48 -55.62 -2.25
C GLY A 464 2.74 -54.26 -1.57
N ALA A 465 3.98 -54.06 -1.08
CA ALA A 465 4.36 -52.77 -0.50
C ALA A 465 4.34 -51.62 -1.53
N ALA A 466 4.78 -51.89 -2.78
CA ALA A 466 4.78 -50.89 -3.85
C ALA A 466 3.36 -50.50 -4.26
N ARG A 467 2.42 -51.45 -4.36
CA ARG A 467 1.00 -51.15 -4.62
C ARG A 467 0.38 -50.28 -3.53
N ASP A 468 0.67 -50.59 -2.28
CA ASP A 468 0.16 -49.79 -1.15
C ASP A 468 0.77 -48.38 -1.10
N ALA A 469 2.01 -48.23 -1.54
CA ALA A 469 2.70 -46.96 -1.65
C ALA A 469 2.30 -46.16 -2.91
N GLY A 470 1.61 -46.79 -3.88
CA GLY A 470 1.33 -46.19 -5.19
C GLY A 470 2.58 -45.92 -6.02
N LEU A 471 3.60 -46.81 -5.90
CA LEU A 471 4.90 -46.69 -6.54
C LEU A 471 5.20 -47.92 -7.40
N ASP A 472 6.09 -47.74 -8.39
CA ASP A 472 6.68 -48.87 -9.08
C ASP A 472 7.61 -49.66 -8.12
N PRO A 473 7.60 -51.02 -8.17
CA PRO A 473 8.43 -51.84 -7.30
C PRO A 473 9.93 -51.53 -7.37
N THR A 474 10.45 -51.19 -8.55
CA THR A 474 11.87 -50.85 -8.71
C THR A 474 12.22 -49.50 -8.10
N VAL A 475 11.27 -48.56 -8.18
CA VAL A 475 11.39 -47.23 -7.52
C VAL A 475 11.34 -47.38 -6.00
N LEU A 476 10.41 -48.18 -5.46
CA LEU A 476 10.34 -48.45 -4.03
C LEU A 476 11.61 -49.13 -3.51
N GLN A 477 12.14 -50.09 -4.25
CA GLN A 477 13.38 -50.77 -3.89
C GLN A 477 14.54 -49.79 -3.77
N ARG A 478 14.71 -48.89 -4.75
CA ARG A 478 15.78 -47.89 -4.74
C ARG A 478 15.60 -46.85 -3.62
N LEU A 479 14.35 -46.48 -3.30
CA LEU A 479 14.05 -45.61 -2.16
C LEU A 479 14.42 -46.27 -0.81
N VAL A 480 14.03 -47.55 -0.63
CA VAL A 480 14.30 -48.29 0.62
C VAL A 480 15.79 -48.59 0.78
N SER A 481 16.53 -48.85 -0.32
CA SER A 481 17.98 -49.05 -0.29
C SER A 481 18.76 -47.74 -0.04
N GLY A 482 18.13 -46.58 -0.15
CA GLY A 482 18.80 -45.29 -0.02
C GLY A 482 19.53 -44.83 -1.29
N GLU A 483 19.43 -45.56 -2.39
CA GLU A 483 20.09 -45.21 -3.66
C GLU A 483 19.57 -43.87 -4.23
N GLN A 484 18.32 -43.51 -3.93
CA GLN A 484 17.68 -42.28 -4.34
C GLN A 484 17.50 -41.29 -3.20
N ASP A 485 18.29 -41.38 -2.16
CA ASP A 485 18.23 -40.44 -1.04
C ASP A 485 18.71 -39.05 -1.46
N THR A 486 17.91 -38.09 -1.09
CA THR A 486 18.33 -36.69 -0.96
C THR A 486 18.63 -36.39 0.51
N VAL A 487 18.86 -35.12 0.87
CA VAL A 487 19.18 -34.79 2.27
C VAL A 487 18.04 -35.10 3.23
N LEU A 488 16.79 -34.74 2.87
CA LEU A 488 15.62 -34.82 3.75
C LEU A 488 14.54 -35.81 3.25
N ALA A 489 14.69 -36.38 2.07
CA ALA A 489 13.70 -37.24 1.46
C ALA A 489 14.35 -38.22 0.48
N GLY A 490 13.63 -39.24 0.04
CA GLY A 490 13.97 -40.03 -1.14
C GLY A 490 13.27 -39.44 -2.37
N CYS A 491 13.92 -39.42 -3.51
CA CYS A 491 13.37 -38.92 -4.79
C CYS A 491 12.91 -40.05 -5.68
N THR A 492 11.66 -40.07 -6.12
CA THR A 492 11.16 -41.11 -7.04
C THR A 492 11.67 -40.91 -8.46
N ASP A 493 11.92 -39.68 -8.88
CA ASP A 493 12.40 -39.35 -10.23
C ASP A 493 13.14 -38.00 -10.21
N HIS A 494 14.46 -38.05 -10.25
CA HIS A 494 15.31 -36.85 -10.22
C HIS A 494 15.53 -36.23 -11.60
N LEU A 495 15.11 -36.93 -12.70
CA LEU A 495 15.22 -36.44 -14.08
C LEU A 495 13.94 -35.78 -14.58
N ASN A 496 12.84 -35.87 -13.84
CA ASN A 496 11.57 -35.22 -14.15
C ASN A 496 11.07 -34.42 -12.93
N SER A 497 11.92 -33.52 -12.45
CA SER A 497 11.57 -32.59 -11.39
C SER A 497 10.58 -31.52 -11.90
N PRO A 498 9.56 -31.13 -11.12
CA PRO A 498 8.63 -30.06 -11.50
C PRO A 498 9.31 -28.70 -11.80
N GLY A 499 10.55 -28.51 -11.32
CA GLY A 499 11.32 -27.27 -11.49
C GLY A 499 12.43 -27.32 -12.56
N ALA A 500 12.61 -28.44 -13.27
CA ALA A 500 13.65 -28.60 -14.29
C ALA A 500 13.10 -29.12 -15.60
N PRO A 501 13.76 -28.86 -16.75
CA PRO A 501 13.38 -29.47 -18.03
C PRO A 501 13.40 -30.99 -17.94
N PRO A 502 12.49 -31.72 -18.62
CA PRO A 502 12.46 -33.16 -18.63
C PRO A 502 13.79 -33.78 -19.12
N GLY A 503 14.33 -34.73 -18.36
CA GLY A 503 15.60 -35.39 -18.65
C GLY A 503 16.84 -34.70 -18.06
N GLU A 504 16.71 -33.54 -17.46
CA GLU A 504 17.79 -32.87 -16.74
C GLU A 504 17.77 -33.23 -15.25
N PRO A 505 18.95 -33.42 -14.62
CA PRO A 505 19.02 -33.66 -13.18
C PRO A 505 18.43 -32.49 -12.38
N CYS A 506 17.64 -32.82 -11.35
CA CYS A 506 17.08 -31.81 -10.43
C CYS A 506 18.20 -31.01 -9.77
N ALA A 507 18.11 -29.67 -9.90
CA ALA A 507 19.06 -28.72 -9.34
C ALA A 507 18.47 -27.90 -8.19
N GLU A 508 17.31 -28.31 -7.67
CA GLU A 508 16.61 -27.59 -6.59
C GLU A 508 17.32 -27.76 -5.23
N SER A 509 17.07 -26.77 -4.35
CA SER A 509 17.55 -26.85 -2.97
C SER A 509 16.98 -28.06 -2.25
N PHE A 510 17.75 -28.65 -1.31
CA PHE A 510 17.30 -29.78 -0.49
C PHE A 510 16.03 -29.47 0.32
N LEU A 511 15.75 -28.19 0.62
CA LEU A 511 14.50 -27.75 1.27
C LEU A 511 13.31 -27.79 0.32
N ALA A 512 13.53 -27.66 -0.98
CA ALA A 512 12.46 -27.76 -1.98
C ALA A 512 11.87 -29.17 -2.04
N CYS A 513 12.66 -30.20 -1.70
CA CYS A 513 12.19 -31.58 -1.59
C CYS A 513 11.01 -31.74 -0.63
N LEU A 514 10.89 -30.89 0.40
CA LEU A 514 9.80 -30.93 1.38
C LEU A 514 8.41 -30.60 0.77
N GLY A 515 8.35 -30.13 -0.45
CA GLY A 515 7.10 -29.85 -1.16
C GLY A 515 7.06 -30.45 -2.56
N CYS A 516 8.01 -31.29 -2.92
CA CYS A 516 8.13 -31.88 -4.25
C CYS A 516 7.24 -33.13 -4.40
N GLU A 517 6.56 -33.26 -5.54
CA GLU A 517 5.70 -34.41 -5.86
C GLU A 517 6.49 -35.72 -5.94
N ASN A 518 7.77 -35.64 -6.34
CA ASN A 518 8.66 -36.79 -6.45
C ASN A 518 9.29 -37.21 -5.12
N ALA A 519 9.11 -36.42 -4.07
CA ALA A 519 9.71 -36.73 -2.80
C ALA A 519 8.87 -37.69 -1.94
N ARG A 520 9.54 -38.59 -1.23
CA ARG A 520 8.96 -39.52 -0.25
C ARG A 520 9.83 -39.49 1.00
N ALA A 521 9.20 -39.36 2.16
CA ALA A 521 9.92 -39.43 3.42
C ALA A 521 10.04 -40.87 3.93
N LEU A 522 11.22 -41.28 4.33
CA LEU A 522 11.51 -42.59 4.84
C LEU A 522 12.01 -42.51 6.29
N PRO A 523 11.78 -43.55 7.11
CA PRO A 523 12.17 -43.56 8.53
C PRO A 523 13.65 -43.34 8.79
N HIS A 524 14.53 -43.76 7.87
CA HIS A 524 15.98 -43.58 8.04
C HIS A 524 16.44 -42.13 7.85
N GLN A 525 15.64 -41.29 7.25
CA GLN A 525 15.90 -39.85 7.06
C GLN A 525 15.41 -39.01 8.24
N LEU A 526 14.57 -39.56 9.12
CA LEU A 526 14.00 -38.85 10.25
C LEU A 526 15.05 -38.15 11.16
N PRO A 527 16.22 -38.70 11.42
CA PRO A 527 17.26 -37.98 12.17
C PRO A 527 17.70 -36.69 11.51
N LEU A 528 17.84 -36.66 10.18
CA LEU A 528 18.22 -35.46 9.41
C LEU A 528 17.07 -34.44 9.34
N GLN A 529 15.83 -34.91 9.24
CA GLN A 529 14.64 -34.05 9.25
C GLN A 529 14.50 -33.32 10.60
N ILE A 530 14.72 -34.01 11.71
CA ILE A 530 14.73 -33.44 13.05
C ILE A 530 15.88 -32.44 13.21
N ALA A 531 17.08 -32.78 12.76
CA ALA A 531 18.22 -31.87 12.81
C ALA A 531 17.98 -30.59 12.01
N ALA A 532 17.34 -30.69 10.84
CA ALA A 532 16.98 -29.54 10.03
C ALA A 532 15.91 -28.66 10.72
N LEU A 533 14.92 -29.25 11.36
CA LEU A 533 13.91 -28.56 12.12
C LEU A 533 14.50 -27.82 13.33
N ASP A 534 15.39 -28.46 14.07
CA ASP A 534 16.11 -27.87 15.21
C ASP A 534 16.98 -26.67 14.75
N GLN A 535 17.67 -26.80 13.60
CA GLN A 535 18.47 -25.72 13.02
C GLN A 535 17.60 -24.56 12.50
N MET A 536 16.45 -24.84 11.90
CA MET A 536 15.49 -23.79 11.51
C MET A 536 15.01 -23.01 12.73
N SER A 537 14.76 -23.69 13.84
CA SER A 537 14.35 -23.03 15.09
C SER A 537 15.44 -22.09 15.62
N ILE A 538 16.71 -22.47 15.51
CA ILE A 538 17.86 -21.61 15.86
C ILE A 538 17.96 -20.43 14.88
N LEU A 539 17.89 -20.68 13.58
CA LEU A 539 18.00 -19.66 12.54
C LEU A 539 16.90 -18.60 12.66
N LYS A 540 15.69 -19.00 13.06
CA LYS A 540 14.55 -18.12 13.27
C LYS A 540 14.81 -17.02 14.29
N VAL A 541 15.55 -17.33 15.36
CA VAL A 541 15.89 -16.35 16.40
C VAL A 541 16.85 -15.27 15.88
N HIS A 542 17.65 -15.60 14.88
CA HIS A 542 18.68 -14.71 14.32
C HIS A 542 18.30 -14.09 12.99
N THR A 543 17.09 -14.37 12.47
CA THR A 543 16.62 -13.86 11.19
C THR A 543 15.48 -12.87 11.41
N ASP A 544 15.47 -11.74 10.69
CA ASP A 544 14.35 -10.82 10.74
C ASP A 544 13.06 -11.47 10.19
N VAL A 545 11.92 -11.00 10.69
CA VAL A 545 10.61 -11.62 10.42
C VAL A 545 10.25 -11.59 8.93
N ALA A 546 10.65 -10.56 8.19
CA ALA A 546 10.33 -10.44 6.77
C ALA A 546 11.12 -11.46 5.94
N THR A 547 12.43 -11.56 6.18
CA THR A 547 13.31 -12.54 5.55
C THR A 547 12.90 -13.96 5.95
N TRP A 548 12.57 -14.18 7.22
CA TRP A 548 12.08 -15.48 7.69
C TRP A 548 10.84 -15.93 6.92
N ASN A 549 9.83 -15.08 6.86
CA ASN A 549 8.57 -15.39 6.17
C ASN A 549 8.73 -15.61 4.66
N ALA A 550 9.67 -14.90 4.04
CA ALA A 550 9.93 -15.05 2.61
C ALA A 550 10.69 -16.31 2.23
N ARG A 551 11.61 -16.79 3.11
CA ARG A 551 12.57 -17.84 2.73
C ARG A 551 12.42 -19.15 3.50
N HIS A 552 11.97 -19.10 4.74
CA HIS A 552 12.10 -20.26 5.65
C HIS A 552 10.79 -20.75 6.27
N ALA A 553 9.81 -19.87 6.46
CA ALA A 553 8.58 -20.20 7.19
C ALA A 553 7.83 -21.42 6.61
N VAL A 554 7.69 -21.48 5.28
CA VAL A 554 7.00 -22.60 4.59
C VAL A 554 7.76 -23.92 4.78
N HIS A 555 9.09 -23.87 4.76
CA HIS A 555 9.91 -25.06 4.94
C HIS A 555 9.90 -25.56 6.39
N GLN A 556 9.87 -24.64 7.37
CA GLN A 556 9.70 -24.98 8.77
C GLN A 556 8.35 -25.67 8.99
N GLU A 557 7.25 -25.07 8.52
CA GLU A 557 5.91 -25.65 8.64
C GLU A 557 5.84 -27.07 8.03
N ARG A 558 6.45 -27.27 6.85
CA ARG A 558 6.48 -28.58 6.19
C ARG A 558 7.29 -29.61 6.99
N LEU A 559 8.41 -29.20 7.58
CA LEU A 559 9.21 -30.09 8.44
C LEU A 559 8.49 -30.42 9.74
N GLU A 560 7.81 -29.45 10.36
CA GLU A 560 6.99 -29.68 11.56
C GLU A 560 5.87 -30.69 11.26
N ASP A 561 5.17 -30.50 10.14
CA ASP A 561 4.11 -31.44 9.70
C ASP A 561 4.68 -32.81 9.38
N LEU A 562 5.84 -32.88 8.73
CA LEU A 562 6.48 -34.13 8.36
C LEU A 562 6.94 -34.93 9.59
N VAL A 563 7.67 -34.28 10.49
CA VAL A 563 8.15 -34.90 11.75
C VAL A 563 6.96 -35.29 12.64
N GLY A 564 5.89 -34.46 12.65
CA GLY A 564 4.66 -34.74 13.41
C GLY A 564 3.88 -35.97 12.94
N GLN A 565 4.16 -36.52 11.74
CA GLN A 565 3.55 -37.77 11.27
C GLN A 565 4.18 -39.03 11.87
N TYR A 566 5.37 -38.91 12.44
CA TYR A 566 6.04 -40.01 13.12
C TYR A 566 5.63 -40.05 14.58
N HIS A 567 5.51 -41.29 15.14
CA HIS A 567 5.20 -41.45 16.55
C HIS A 567 6.32 -40.89 17.43
N GLN A 568 5.97 -40.36 18.62
CA GLN A 568 6.95 -39.73 19.52
C GLN A 568 8.15 -40.63 19.85
N SER A 569 7.92 -41.95 20.02
CA SER A 569 8.98 -42.93 20.25
C SER A 569 9.95 -43.06 19.07
N GLU A 570 9.48 -42.90 17.81
CA GLU A 570 10.33 -42.93 16.64
C GLU A 570 11.16 -41.63 16.55
N GLN A 571 10.56 -40.50 16.87
CA GLN A 571 11.27 -39.21 16.95
C GLN A 571 12.37 -39.25 18.02
N ASP A 572 12.09 -39.79 19.22
CA ASP A 572 13.05 -39.91 20.30
C ASP A 572 14.19 -40.89 19.93
N GLN A 573 13.86 -41.96 19.22
CA GLN A 573 14.88 -42.89 18.72
C GLN A 573 15.75 -42.26 17.65
N ALA A 574 15.13 -41.45 16.72
CA ALA A 574 15.85 -40.75 15.69
C ALA A 574 16.82 -39.70 16.28
N ARG A 575 16.39 -38.96 17.31
CA ARG A 575 17.27 -38.04 18.04
C ARG A 575 18.49 -38.74 18.66
N ARG A 576 18.30 -39.93 19.21
CA ARG A 576 19.43 -40.73 19.76
C ARG A 576 20.36 -41.27 18.68
N ARG A 577 19.88 -41.51 17.46
CA ARG A 577 20.65 -41.98 16.32
C ARG A 577 21.38 -40.87 15.56
N LEU A 578 21.03 -39.63 15.81
CA LEU A 578 21.63 -38.48 15.13
C LEU A 578 23.11 -38.36 15.51
N THR A 579 23.98 -38.45 14.51
CA THR A 579 25.43 -38.37 14.69
C THR A 579 25.90 -36.90 14.58
N GLY A 580 27.03 -36.58 15.22
CA GLY A 580 27.65 -35.27 15.13
C GLY A 580 28.02 -34.88 13.68
N ARG A 581 28.36 -35.88 12.84
CA ARG A 581 28.63 -35.65 11.40
C ARG A 581 27.35 -35.22 10.64
N GLN A 582 26.22 -35.85 10.92
CA GLN A 582 24.93 -35.51 10.33
C GLN A 582 24.49 -34.12 10.77
N SER A 583 24.60 -33.79 12.07
CA SER A 583 24.26 -32.44 12.55
C SER A 583 25.15 -31.38 11.91
N LYS A 584 26.44 -31.62 11.77
CA LYS A 584 27.36 -30.70 11.10
C LYS A 584 26.99 -30.52 9.62
N MET A 585 26.66 -31.61 8.92
CA MET A 585 26.22 -31.55 7.51
C MET A 585 24.97 -30.66 7.34
N ILE A 586 23.96 -30.85 8.19
CA ILE A 586 22.74 -29.99 8.14
C ILE A 586 23.10 -28.54 8.43
N ASN A 587 23.95 -28.26 9.40
CA ASN A 587 24.40 -26.90 9.71
C ASN A 587 25.14 -26.26 8.54
N ASP A 588 25.99 -26.99 7.86
CA ASP A 588 26.74 -26.49 6.71
C ASP A 588 25.83 -26.25 5.49
N LEU A 589 24.85 -27.12 5.26
CA LEU A 589 23.82 -26.93 4.21
C LEU A 589 22.93 -25.72 4.50
N MET A 590 22.42 -25.59 5.73
CA MET A 590 21.58 -24.46 6.14
C MET A 590 22.32 -23.12 6.10
N ALA A 591 23.62 -23.14 6.31
CA ALA A 591 24.49 -21.96 6.19
C ALA A 591 24.95 -21.66 4.75
N GLY A 592 24.51 -22.45 3.76
CA GLY A 592 24.94 -22.32 2.37
C GLY A 592 26.41 -22.69 2.10
N ARG A 593 27.07 -23.33 3.06
CA ARG A 593 28.51 -23.69 2.96
C ARG A 593 28.78 -24.92 2.11
N MET A 594 27.75 -25.73 1.84
CA MET A 594 27.84 -26.93 1.00
C MET A 594 27.08 -26.77 -0.33
N ASP A 595 26.45 -25.64 -0.57
CA ASP A 595 25.81 -25.35 -1.85
C ASP A 595 26.89 -24.91 -2.84
N LEU A 596 27.17 -25.72 -3.83
CA LEU A 596 28.18 -25.48 -4.85
C LEU A 596 27.67 -24.56 -5.99
N ARG A 597 26.81 -23.60 -5.66
CA ARG A 597 26.35 -22.58 -6.61
C ARG A 597 26.95 -21.22 -6.32
#